data_b4b765babe0280a7549842b50f60f323
#
_entry.id   b4b765babe0280a7549842b50f60f323
#
_cell.length_a   1.000
_cell.length_b   1.000
_cell.length_c   1.000
_cell.angle_alpha   90.00
_cell.angle_beta   90.00
_cell.angle_gamma   90.00
#
_symmetry.space_group_name_H-M   'P 1'
#
loop_
_entity.id
_entity.type
_entity.pdbx_description
1 polymer ?
#
loop_
_entity_poly.entity_id
_entity_poly.type
_entity_poly.pdbx_seq_one_letter_code
_entity_poly.pdbx_strand_id
1 'polypeptide(L)'
;MIMEVQRYALIVHLKNQGIQSLFRFLHPVIKEATPVSLKDIALQAGVSITTVSRILNQDSSLSVADETRQRVEKIANEMNYKPNKKKPRSATIGIVTWFTEEQEKNDPYYLTLRLSAEKELKKLGYKSVSIFGDSPWTNVRRCTGVIVIGRFSTAQQLRLKALNPSLVIIGDNSLENDISCVTSDNEVGVKRVLQDFIDHSRENIGILIAEGRTSDDLEKIYDRRLVDYRHYLRSKHLYRAENVFSIAEVSRKAGYNGIQTAYRKLGKDFPNALFVTSDILALGALDFFTENEIKVPQQVSVVSFNDSQLAETAKPSLTSVKVDLPLMAKRGVEMLLQIITADADVAERTIIGTSISFRESSD
;
A
#
# COMPACT_ATOMS: atom_id res chain seq x y z
N MET A 1 13.01 -28.66 9.79
CA MET A 1 13.14 -27.21 10.12
C MET A 1 14.57 -26.81 10.47
N ILE A 2 15.24 -27.40 11.47
CA ILE A 2 16.63 -27.03 11.84
C ILE A 2 17.66 -27.31 10.71
N MET A 3 17.52 -28.39 9.96
CA MET A 3 18.41 -28.73 8.83
C MET A 3 18.24 -27.81 7.61
N GLU A 4 17.06 -27.21 7.39
CA GLU A 4 16.85 -26.27 6.30
C GLU A 4 17.44 -24.89 6.59
N VAL A 5 17.36 -24.44 7.83
CA VAL A 5 17.96 -23.15 8.25
C VAL A 5 19.50 -23.23 8.17
N GLN A 6 20.09 -24.35 8.55
CA GLN A 6 21.53 -24.55 8.40
C GLN A 6 21.99 -24.65 6.94
N ARG A 7 21.17 -25.24 6.05
CA ARG A 7 21.43 -25.23 4.60
C ARG A 7 21.35 -23.83 3.99
N TYR A 8 20.37 -23.01 4.39
CA TYR A 8 20.25 -21.63 3.92
C TYR A 8 21.43 -20.75 4.36
N ALA A 9 21.88 -20.91 5.60
CA ALA A 9 23.06 -20.22 6.12
C ALA A 9 24.34 -20.61 5.38
N LEU A 10 24.49 -21.86 5.01
CA LEU A 10 25.64 -22.37 4.23
C LEU A 10 25.65 -21.82 2.78
N ILE A 11 24.48 -21.73 2.14
CA ILE A 11 24.33 -21.17 0.79
C ILE A 11 24.65 -19.68 0.77
N VAL A 12 24.20 -18.92 1.78
CA VAL A 12 24.51 -17.48 1.90
C VAL A 12 26.01 -17.27 2.18
N HIS A 13 26.62 -18.12 3.01
CA HIS A 13 28.05 -18.05 3.32
C HIS A 13 28.93 -18.35 2.09
N LEU A 14 28.56 -19.35 1.29
CA LEU A 14 29.30 -19.73 0.06
C LEU A 14 29.14 -18.67 -1.07
N LYS A 15 27.97 -17.98 -1.15
CA LYS A 15 27.77 -16.85 -2.08
C LYS A 15 28.71 -15.67 -1.77
N ASN A 16 28.95 -15.39 -0.51
CA ASN A 16 29.81 -14.28 -0.08
C ASN A 16 31.32 -14.56 -0.28
N GLN A 17 31.70 -15.83 -0.51
CA GLN A 17 33.10 -16.22 -0.74
C GLN A 17 33.50 -16.32 -2.21
N GLY A 18 32.62 -16.01 -3.17
CA GLY A 18 32.98 -15.92 -4.60
C GLY A 18 33.27 -17.25 -5.30
N ILE A 19 32.89 -18.40 -4.71
CA ILE A 19 33.20 -19.75 -5.26
C ILE A 19 32.07 -20.18 -6.21
N GLN A 20 32.10 -19.70 -7.45
CA GLN A 20 31.11 -20.03 -8.49
C GLN A 20 31.22 -21.48 -9.01
N SER A 21 32.35 -22.15 -8.83
CA SER A 21 32.56 -23.51 -9.36
C SER A 21 31.80 -24.62 -8.62
N LEU A 22 31.47 -24.42 -7.34
CA LEU A 22 30.70 -25.43 -6.55
C LEU A 22 29.17 -25.37 -6.88
N PHE A 23 28.69 -24.29 -7.47
CA PHE A 23 27.28 -24.16 -7.86
C PHE A 23 26.86 -25.12 -8.98
N ARG A 24 27.79 -25.51 -9.85
CA ARG A 24 27.51 -26.45 -10.97
C ARG A 24 27.25 -27.88 -10.52
N PHE A 25 27.75 -28.28 -9.37
CA PHE A 25 27.60 -29.67 -8.85
C PHE A 25 26.35 -29.85 -7.95
N LEU A 26 25.75 -28.75 -7.44
CA LEU A 26 24.57 -28.82 -6.57
C LEU A 26 23.25 -28.61 -7.31
N HIS A 27 23.29 -28.24 -8.59
CA HIS A 27 22.11 -27.93 -9.41
C HIS A 27 21.21 -29.12 -9.82
N PRO A 28 21.65 -30.39 -9.82
CA PRO A 28 20.79 -31.52 -10.23
C PRO A 28 19.84 -32.05 -9.15
N VAL A 29 19.87 -31.52 -7.91
CA VAL A 29 19.11 -32.11 -6.78
C VAL A 29 17.87 -31.25 -6.37
N ILE A 30 17.72 -30.07 -6.90
CA ILE A 30 16.49 -29.31 -6.70
C ILE A 30 15.63 -29.41 -7.97
N LYS A 31 15.01 -30.58 -8.19
CA LYS A 31 13.78 -30.63 -8.96
C LYS A 31 12.74 -29.84 -8.16
N GLU A 32 12.36 -28.66 -8.64
CA GLU A 32 11.10 -28.05 -8.22
C GLU A 32 10.03 -29.12 -8.33
N ALA A 33 9.42 -29.49 -7.21
CA ALA A 33 8.33 -30.46 -7.21
C ALA A 33 7.23 -29.85 -8.11
N THR A 34 6.96 -30.49 -9.23
CA THR A 34 5.85 -30.11 -10.09
C THR A 34 4.58 -30.08 -9.22
N PRO A 35 3.80 -28.99 -9.22
CA PRO A 35 2.62 -28.92 -8.39
C PRO A 35 1.68 -30.07 -8.70
N VAL A 36 1.27 -30.78 -7.66
CA VAL A 36 0.36 -31.93 -7.76
C VAL A 36 -0.92 -31.51 -8.50
N SER A 37 -1.32 -32.29 -9.50
CA SER A 37 -2.50 -32.02 -10.32
C SER A 37 -3.68 -32.93 -9.96
N LEU A 38 -4.91 -32.53 -10.33
CA LEU A 38 -6.10 -33.39 -10.21
C LEU A 38 -5.91 -34.74 -10.95
N LYS A 39 -5.09 -34.77 -12.00
CA LYS A 39 -4.77 -35.98 -12.75
C LYS A 39 -3.95 -36.96 -11.91
N ASP A 40 -3.03 -36.48 -11.11
CA ASP A 40 -2.19 -37.32 -10.25
C ASP A 40 -3.01 -37.97 -9.15
N ILE A 41 -3.95 -37.20 -8.53
CA ILE A 41 -4.90 -37.72 -7.54
C ILE A 41 -5.85 -38.74 -8.19
N ALA A 42 -6.36 -38.45 -9.38
CA ALA A 42 -7.26 -39.33 -10.11
C ALA A 42 -6.62 -40.69 -10.43
N LEU A 43 -5.36 -40.64 -10.84
CA LEU A 43 -4.55 -41.84 -11.12
C LEU A 43 -4.37 -42.70 -9.85
N GLN A 44 -4.02 -42.05 -8.74
CA GLN A 44 -3.75 -42.75 -7.47
C GLN A 44 -5.04 -43.24 -6.78
N ALA A 45 -6.14 -42.47 -6.92
CA ALA A 45 -7.45 -42.86 -6.36
C ALA A 45 -8.24 -43.87 -7.23
N GLY A 46 -7.82 -44.13 -8.47
CA GLY A 46 -8.49 -45.03 -9.39
C GLY A 46 -9.87 -44.53 -9.84
N VAL A 47 -10.02 -43.19 -9.97
CA VAL A 47 -11.28 -42.56 -10.40
C VAL A 47 -11.04 -41.53 -11.50
N SER A 48 -12.11 -41.03 -12.14
CA SER A 48 -11.96 -39.99 -13.16
C SER A 48 -11.54 -38.64 -12.54
N ILE A 49 -10.83 -37.81 -13.34
CA ILE A 49 -10.47 -36.43 -12.96
C ILE A 49 -11.72 -35.62 -12.57
N THR A 50 -12.83 -35.85 -13.28
CA THR A 50 -14.12 -35.20 -13.00
C THR A 50 -14.66 -35.62 -11.63
N THR A 51 -14.55 -36.90 -11.27
CA THR A 51 -14.95 -37.41 -9.95
C THR A 51 -14.11 -36.77 -8.83
N VAL A 52 -12.77 -36.74 -8.97
CA VAL A 52 -11.89 -36.07 -8.01
C VAL A 52 -12.26 -34.61 -7.87
N SER A 53 -12.42 -33.88 -8.99
CA SER A 53 -12.80 -32.46 -8.97
C SER A 53 -14.11 -32.20 -8.25
N ARG A 54 -15.13 -33.03 -8.46
CA ARG A 54 -16.45 -32.88 -7.82
C ARG A 54 -16.41 -33.23 -6.35
N ILE A 55 -15.65 -34.24 -5.92
CA ILE A 55 -15.46 -34.59 -4.51
C ILE A 55 -14.75 -33.46 -3.77
N LEU A 56 -13.61 -32.99 -4.27
CA LEU A 56 -12.82 -31.93 -3.63
C LEU A 56 -13.51 -30.55 -3.63
N ASN A 57 -14.49 -30.33 -4.53
CA ASN A 57 -15.35 -29.15 -4.53
C ASN A 57 -16.67 -29.36 -3.73
N GLN A 58 -16.81 -30.48 -2.99
CA GLN A 58 -17.98 -30.78 -2.14
C GLN A 58 -19.32 -30.70 -2.91
N ASP A 59 -19.32 -31.16 -4.18
CA ASP A 59 -20.53 -31.16 -5.01
C ASP A 59 -21.56 -32.13 -4.47
N SER A 60 -22.63 -31.59 -3.86
CA SER A 60 -23.71 -32.36 -3.26
C SER A 60 -24.57 -33.17 -4.25
N SER A 61 -24.50 -32.85 -5.55
CA SER A 61 -25.21 -33.58 -6.59
C SER A 61 -24.45 -34.83 -7.08
N LEU A 62 -23.21 -35.06 -6.59
CA LEU A 62 -22.41 -36.23 -6.93
C LEU A 62 -22.79 -37.44 -6.07
N SER A 63 -23.45 -38.41 -6.64
CA SER A 63 -23.66 -39.73 -6.03
C SER A 63 -22.40 -40.59 -6.20
N VAL A 64 -21.70 -40.82 -5.12
CA VAL A 64 -20.48 -41.66 -5.07
C VAL A 64 -20.41 -42.32 -3.70
N ALA A 65 -19.89 -43.57 -3.63
CA ALA A 65 -19.74 -44.29 -2.36
C ALA A 65 -18.83 -43.50 -1.39
N ASP A 66 -19.18 -43.50 -0.10
CA ASP A 66 -18.43 -42.78 0.94
C ASP A 66 -16.97 -43.23 1.04
N GLU A 67 -16.68 -44.51 0.82
CA GLU A 67 -15.32 -45.07 0.74
C GLU A 67 -14.50 -44.41 -0.37
N THR A 68 -15.12 -44.14 -1.52
CA THR A 68 -14.44 -43.47 -2.64
C THR A 68 -14.17 -42.02 -2.33
N ARG A 69 -15.11 -41.33 -1.66
CA ARG A 69 -14.94 -39.94 -1.19
C ARG A 69 -13.77 -39.84 -0.22
N GLN A 70 -13.77 -40.65 0.82
CA GLN A 70 -12.72 -40.70 1.84
C GLN A 70 -11.34 -41.03 1.22
N ARG A 71 -11.28 -41.97 0.27
CA ARG A 71 -10.03 -42.33 -0.43
C ARG A 71 -9.46 -41.16 -1.21
N VAL A 72 -10.27 -40.43 -1.95
CA VAL A 72 -9.86 -39.24 -2.74
C VAL A 72 -9.38 -38.12 -1.79
N GLU A 73 -10.08 -37.84 -0.72
CA GLU A 73 -9.72 -36.81 0.25
C GLU A 73 -8.42 -37.15 0.98
N LYS A 74 -8.23 -38.41 1.36
CA LYS A 74 -6.99 -38.88 1.98
C LYS A 74 -5.79 -38.71 1.04
N ILE A 75 -5.90 -39.15 -0.21
CA ILE A 75 -4.83 -39.03 -1.21
C ILE A 75 -4.52 -37.54 -1.48
N ALA A 76 -5.52 -36.69 -1.61
CA ALA A 76 -5.31 -35.26 -1.81
C ALA A 76 -4.54 -34.62 -0.63
N ASN A 77 -4.85 -35.00 0.61
CA ASN A 77 -4.13 -34.56 1.81
C ASN A 77 -2.70 -35.08 1.88
N GLU A 78 -2.49 -36.37 1.60
CA GLU A 78 -1.14 -37.00 1.59
C GLU A 78 -0.23 -36.37 0.53
N MET A 79 -0.80 -35.98 -0.62
CA MET A 79 -0.08 -35.30 -1.69
C MET A 79 0.05 -33.78 -1.47
N ASN A 80 -0.43 -33.24 -0.35
CA ASN A 80 -0.50 -31.77 -0.09
C ASN A 80 -1.16 -31.00 -1.25
N TYR A 81 -2.17 -31.61 -1.89
CA TYR A 81 -2.88 -30.96 -2.98
C TYR A 81 -3.77 -29.82 -2.44
N LYS A 82 -3.47 -28.61 -2.89
CA LYS A 82 -4.36 -27.45 -2.68
C LYS A 82 -5.27 -27.33 -3.89
N PRO A 83 -6.61 -27.52 -3.73
CA PRO A 83 -7.54 -27.34 -4.85
C PRO A 83 -7.33 -25.96 -5.46
N ASN A 84 -7.07 -25.90 -6.77
CA ASN A 84 -7.18 -24.64 -7.49
C ASN A 84 -8.69 -24.29 -7.48
N LYS A 85 -9.13 -23.51 -6.48
CA LYS A 85 -10.51 -23.00 -6.44
C LYS A 85 -10.75 -22.33 -7.78
N LYS A 86 -11.65 -22.87 -8.60
CA LYS A 86 -11.98 -22.32 -9.91
C LYS A 86 -12.31 -20.86 -9.71
N LYS A 87 -11.49 -19.97 -10.30
CA LYS A 87 -11.84 -18.54 -10.37
C LYS A 87 -13.25 -18.46 -10.93
N PRO A 88 -14.20 -17.78 -10.27
CA PRO A 88 -15.50 -17.55 -10.88
C PRO A 88 -15.25 -16.86 -12.21
N ARG A 89 -15.69 -17.49 -13.33
CA ARG A 89 -15.39 -17.06 -14.73
C ARG A 89 -15.84 -15.63 -15.05
N SER A 90 -16.45 -14.91 -14.11
CA SER A 90 -16.95 -13.54 -14.27
C SER A 90 -16.87 -12.72 -12.97
N ALA A 91 -15.95 -13.05 -12.04
CA ALA A 91 -15.82 -12.29 -10.81
C ALA A 91 -15.38 -10.84 -11.11
N THR A 92 -16.20 -9.89 -10.70
CA THR A 92 -15.92 -8.45 -10.81
C THR A 92 -15.58 -7.92 -9.44
N ILE A 93 -14.45 -7.22 -9.33
CA ILE A 93 -14.00 -6.54 -8.13
C ILE A 93 -14.31 -5.04 -8.26
N GLY A 94 -14.99 -4.49 -7.27
CA GLY A 94 -15.21 -3.05 -7.18
C GLY A 94 -13.96 -2.36 -6.65
N ILE A 95 -13.60 -1.21 -7.22
CA ILE A 95 -12.57 -0.33 -6.68
C ILE A 95 -13.26 1.00 -6.36
N VAL A 96 -13.50 1.23 -5.07
CA VAL A 96 -14.13 2.48 -4.59
C VAL A 96 -13.03 3.45 -4.24
N THR A 97 -13.06 4.65 -4.84
CA THR A 97 -12.13 5.73 -4.51
C THR A 97 -12.88 6.85 -3.78
N TRP A 98 -12.21 7.54 -2.88
CA TRP A 98 -12.80 8.65 -2.14
C TRP A 98 -12.84 9.95 -2.97
N PHE A 99 -12.02 10.05 -4.00
CA PHE A 99 -11.99 11.17 -4.93
C PHE A 99 -13.00 11.00 -6.06
N THR A 100 -13.46 12.12 -6.63
CA THR A 100 -14.09 12.14 -7.94
C THR A 100 -13.05 11.83 -9.03
N GLU A 101 -13.51 11.47 -10.22
CA GLU A 101 -12.60 11.23 -11.34
C GLU A 101 -11.74 12.45 -11.69
N GLU A 102 -12.29 13.65 -11.55
CA GLU A 102 -11.56 14.90 -11.79
C GLU A 102 -10.49 15.18 -10.71
N GLN A 103 -10.83 14.97 -9.45
CA GLN A 103 -9.88 15.13 -8.35
C GLN A 103 -8.71 14.13 -8.46
N GLU A 104 -8.99 12.88 -8.85
CA GLU A 104 -7.96 11.86 -8.99
C GLU A 104 -6.94 12.21 -10.10
N LYS A 105 -7.37 12.83 -11.20
CA LYS A 105 -6.46 13.29 -12.27
C LYS A 105 -5.42 14.30 -11.78
N ASN A 106 -5.74 15.03 -10.72
CA ASN A 106 -4.87 16.02 -10.11
C ASN A 106 -4.01 15.48 -8.96
N ASP A 107 -4.23 14.23 -8.55
CA ASP A 107 -3.46 13.55 -7.50
C ASP A 107 -2.81 12.25 -8.01
N PRO A 108 -1.52 12.29 -8.37
CA PRO A 108 -0.80 11.12 -8.89
C PRO A 108 -0.77 9.93 -7.92
N TYR A 109 -0.86 10.17 -6.62
CA TYR A 109 -0.82 9.13 -5.59
C TYR A 109 -2.01 8.18 -5.70
N TYR A 110 -3.24 8.71 -5.64
CA TYR A 110 -4.45 7.90 -5.69
C TYR A 110 -4.69 7.28 -7.07
N LEU A 111 -4.39 8.02 -8.13
CA LEU A 111 -4.42 7.51 -9.51
C LEU A 111 -3.48 6.30 -9.67
N THR A 112 -2.23 6.41 -9.22
CA THR A 112 -1.25 5.33 -9.32
C THR A 112 -1.68 4.12 -8.51
N LEU A 113 -2.22 4.32 -7.32
CA LEU A 113 -2.69 3.24 -6.45
C LEU A 113 -3.85 2.48 -7.10
N ARG A 114 -4.85 3.18 -7.63
CA ARG A 114 -5.99 2.56 -8.34
C ARG A 114 -5.54 1.79 -9.58
N LEU A 115 -4.73 2.42 -10.45
CA LEU A 115 -4.23 1.76 -11.66
C LEU A 115 -3.37 0.53 -11.34
N SER A 116 -2.62 0.57 -10.22
CA SER A 116 -1.84 -0.57 -9.75
C SER A 116 -2.73 -1.72 -9.30
N ALA A 117 -3.83 -1.43 -8.58
CA ALA A 117 -4.82 -2.43 -8.19
C ALA A 117 -5.53 -3.05 -9.40
N GLU A 118 -5.95 -2.23 -10.37
CA GLU A 118 -6.55 -2.71 -11.64
C GLU A 118 -5.59 -3.62 -12.41
N LYS A 119 -4.32 -3.21 -12.52
CA LYS A 119 -3.27 -4.00 -13.19
C LYS A 119 -3.07 -5.36 -12.51
N GLU A 120 -3.05 -5.38 -11.18
CA GLU A 120 -2.87 -6.62 -10.43
C GLU A 120 -4.07 -7.54 -10.56
N LEU A 121 -5.30 -7.03 -10.44
CA LEU A 121 -6.53 -7.78 -10.69
C LEU A 121 -6.58 -8.37 -12.10
N LYS A 122 -6.20 -7.58 -13.11
CA LYS A 122 -6.13 -8.03 -14.52
C LYS A 122 -5.13 -9.18 -14.70
N LYS A 123 -3.93 -9.11 -14.11
CA LYS A 123 -2.94 -10.21 -14.14
C LYS A 123 -3.52 -11.50 -13.55
N LEU A 124 -4.34 -11.38 -12.52
CA LEU A 124 -4.99 -12.50 -11.86
C LEU A 124 -6.28 -12.95 -12.57
N GLY A 125 -6.68 -12.31 -13.67
CA GLY A 125 -7.83 -12.65 -14.49
C GLY A 125 -9.18 -12.22 -13.91
N TYR A 126 -9.19 -11.23 -13.00
CA TYR A 126 -10.41 -10.59 -12.52
C TYR A 126 -10.76 -9.36 -13.36
N LYS A 127 -12.08 -9.10 -13.49
CA LYS A 127 -12.59 -7.83 -13.99
C LYS A 127 -12.62 -6.82 -12.84
N SER A 128 -12.34 -5.55 -13.11
CA SER A 128 -12.51 -4.46 -12.15
C SER A 128 -13.50 -3.43 -12.67
N VAL A 129 -14.15 -2.75 -11.74
CA VAL A 129 -15.01 -1.59 -12.01
C VAL A 129 -14.67 -0.50 -11.01
N SER A 130 -14.30 0.69 -11.49
CA SER A 130 -14.00 1.84 -10.65
C SER A 130 -15.29 2.57 -10.29
N ILE A 131 -15.42 2.95 -9.01
CA ILE A 131 -16.57 3.64 -8.41
C ILE A 131 -16.00 4.86 -7.69
N PHE A 132 -16.18 6.04 -8.28
CA PHE A 132 -15.63 7.29 -7.75
C PHE A 132 -16.49 7.85 -6.61
N GLY A 133 -15.91 8.74 -5.80
CA GLY A 133 -16.52 9.25 -4.58
C GLY A 133 -17.87 9.97 -4.76
N ASP A 134 -18.15 10.51 -5.96
CA ASP A 134 -19.43 11.12 -6.34
C ASP A 134 -20.46 10.11 -6.89
N SER A 135 -20.06 8.85 -7.10
CA SER A 135 -20.92 7.82 -7.67
C SER A 135 -21.71 7.07 -6.60
N PRO A 136 -22.95 6.64 -6.89
CA PRO A 136 -23.71 5.82 -5.97
C PRO A 136 -23.05 4.46 -5.72
N TRP A 137 -22.95 4.05 -4.47
CA TRP A 137 -22.35 2.75 -4.09
C TRP A 137 -23.27 1.54 -4.30
N THR A 138 -24.38 1.71 -5.03
CA THR A 138 -25.34 0.62 -5.29
C THR A 138 -24.71 -0.58 -6.03
N ASN A 139 -23.71 -0.33 -6.85
CA ASN A 139 -23.00 -1.37 -7.59
C ASN A 139 -22.05 -2.21 -6.73
N VAL A 140 -21.66 -1.75 -5.54
CA VAL A 140 -20.79 -2.45 -4.60
C VAL A 140 -21.35 -3.81 -4.21
N ARG A 141 -22.67 -3.92 -4.04
CA ARG A 141 -23.36 -5.19 -3.71
C ARG A 141 -23.24 -6.27 -4.78
N ARG A 142 -23.00 -5.88 -6.03
CA ARG A 142 -22.91 -6.81 -7.18
C ARG A 142 -21.47 -7.31 -7.42
N CYS A 143 -20.51 -6.72 -6.72
CA CYS A 143 -19.12 -7.11 -6.83
C CYS A 143 -18.87 -8.36 -5.97
N THR A 144 -17.95 -9.20 -6.43
CA THR A 144 -17.49 -10.38 -5.67
C THR A 144 -16.69 -9.96 -4.43
N GLY A 145 -16.04 -8.82 -4.49
CA GLY A 145 -15.33 -8.18 -3.40
C GLY A 145 -14.99 -6.73 -3.77
N VAL A 146 -14.50 -5.96 -2.81
CA VAL A 146 -14.28 -4.52 -2.96
C VAL A 146 -12.92 -4.11 -2.38
N ILE A 147 -12.17 -3.36 -3.18
CA ILE A 147 -11.01 -2.60 -2.71
C ILE A 147 -11.47 -1.15 -2.54
N VAL A 148 -11.19 -0.57 -1.39
CA VAL A 148 -11.50 0.83 -1.07
C VAL A 148 -10.20 1.59 -0.96
N ILE A 149 -10.07 2.71 -1.67
CA ILE A 149 -8.83 3.50 -1.75
C ILE A 149 -9.11 4.91 -1.26
N GLY A 150 -8.43 5.32 -0.20
CA GLY A 150 -8.52 6.66 0.34
C GLY A 150 -8.99 6.72 1.78
N ARG A 151 -9.55 7.86 2.17
CA ARG A 151 -9.93 8.16 3.55
C ARG A 151 -11.43 8.34 3.67
N PHE A 152 -12.06 7.42 4.37
CA PHE A 152 -13.49 7.35 4.55
C PHE A 152 -13.84 7.51 6.03
N SER A 153 -14.94 8.20 6.35
CA SER A 153 -15.46 8.26 7.71
C SER A 153 -15.82 6.86 8.23
N THR A 154 -15.86 6.69 9.54
CA THR A 154 -16.33 5.46 10.19
C THR A 154 -17.69 5.05 9.66
N ALA A 155 -18.61 6.00 9.49
CA ALA A 155 -19.95 5.75 8.92
C ALA A 155 -19.87 5.21 7.47
N GLN A 156 -19.01 5.78 6.64
CA GLN A 156 -18.79 5.33 5.27
C GLN A 156 -18.18 3.93 5.22
N GLN A 157 -17.17 3.65 6.06
CA GLN A 157 -16.53 2.34 6.16
C GLN A 157 -17.53 1.25 6.55
N LEU A 158 -18.32 1.48 7.59
CA LEU A 158 -19.36 0.56 8.04
C LEU A 158 -20.48 0.35 6.99
N ARG A 159 -20.86 1.41 6.28
CA ARG A 159 -21.81 1.32 5.16
C ARG A 159 -21.26 0.47 4.02
N LEU A 160 -19.99 0.63 3.64
CA LEU A 160 -19.34 -0.19 2.61
C LEU A 160 -19.26 -1.64 3.03
N LYS A 161 -18.89 -1.93 4.29
CA LYS A 161 -18.89 -3.28 4.87
C LYS A 161 -20.27 -3.94 4.86
N ALA A 162 -21.33 -3.17 5.17
CA ALA A 162 -22.71 -3.66 5.10
C ALA A 162 -23.20 -3.92 3.66
N LEU A 163 -22.67 -3.21 2.67
CA LEU A 163 -22.94 -3.44 1.26
C LEU A 163 -22.21 -4.66 0.71
N ASN A 164 -20.97 -4.88 1.13
CA ASN A 164 -20.14 -6.01 0.73
C ASN A 164 -19.14 -6.36 1.84
N PRO A 165 -19.29 -7.49 2.55
CA PRO A 165 -18.39 -7.86 3.64
C PRO A 165 -17.00 -8.27 3.16
N SER A 166 -16.84 -8.69 1.90
CA SER A 166 -15.53 -8.97 1.30
C SER A 166 -14.86 -7.65 0.88
N LEU A 167 -14.24 -6.96 1.84
CA LEU A 167 -13.77 -5.59 1.73
C LEU A 167 -12.35 -5.44 2.28
N VAL A 168 -11.51 -4.68 1.56
CA VAL A 168 -10.16 -4.26 2.01
C VAL A 168 -9.99 -2.77 1.77
N ILE A 169 -9.43 -2.04 2.75
CA ILE A 169 -9.11 -0.62 2.61
C ILE A 169 -7.60 -0.45 2.37
N ILE A 170 -7.22 0.37 1.39
CA ILE A 170 -5.82 0.72 1.12
C ILE A 170 -5.62 2.22 1.35
N GLY A 171 -4.68 2.57 2.22
CA GLY A 171 -4.30 3.95 2.52
C GLY A 171 -4.81 4.47 3.86
N ASP A 172 -5.68 3.72 4.55
CA ASP A 172 -6.16 4.08 5.88
C ASP A 172 -6.18 2.87 6.84
N ASN A 173 -6.12 3.12 8.15
CA ASN A 173 -6.27 2.08 9.16
C ASN A 173 -7.75 1.90 9.52
N SER A 174 -8.28 0.74 9.25
CA SER A 174 -9.70 0.40 9.44
C SER A 174 -9.94 -0.76 10.39
N LEU A 175 -8.92 -1.19 11.15
CA LEU A 175 -9.05 -2.31 12.10
C LEU A 175 -10.09 -2.06 13.19
N GLU A 176 -10.30 -0.82 13.61
CA GLU A 176 -11.31 -0.47 14.61
C GLU A 176 -12.75 -0.80 14.14
N ASN A 177 -12.93 -0.92 12.82
CA ASN A 177 -14.21 -1.30 12.20
C ASN A 177 -14.21 -2.77 11.72
N ASP A 178 -13.26 -3.60 12.18
CA ASP A 178 -13.07 -4.98 11.74
C ASP A 178 -12.96 -5.09 10.20
N ILE A 179 -12.23 -4.20 9.56
CA ILE A 179 -11.96 -4.20 8.13
C ILE A 179 -10.45 -4.34 7.92
N SER A 180 -10.06 -5.34 7.13
CA SER A 180 -8.67 -5.55 6.77
C SER A 180 -8.13 -4.39 5.93
N CYS A 181 -6.85 -4.02 6.15
CA CYS A 181 -6.29 -2.86 5.49
C CYS A 181 -4.78 -2.98 5.18
N VAL A 182 -4.36 -2.16 4.20
CA VAL A 182 -2.95 -1.98 3.84
C VAL A 182 -2.59 -0.51 4.00
N THR A 183 -1.52 -0.23 4.76
CA THR A 183 -1.04 1.14 5.01
C THR A 183 0.46 1.24 4.75
N SER A 184 0.97 2.45 4.54
CA SER A 184 2.40 2.74 4.56
C SER A 184 2.89 3.02 5.99
N ASP A 185 4.18 2.73 6.23
CA ASP A 185 4.85 3.08 7.48
C ASP A 185 5.26 4.56 7.46
N ASN A 186 4.29 5.43 7.72
CA ASN A 186 4.51 6.87 7.72
C ASN A 186 5.36 7.33 8.90
N GLU A 187 5.25 6.68 10.06
CA GLU A 187 6.00 7.02 11.26
C GLU A 187 7.51 6.92 11.03
N VAL A 188 7.96 5.79 10.50
CA VAL A 188 9.38 5.58 10.18
C VAL A 188 9.84 6.56 9.09
N GLY A 189 9.00 6.82 8.09
CA GLY A 189 9.30 7.80 7.03
C GLY A 189 9.53 9.21 7.61
N VAL A 190 8.59 9.70 8.43
CA VAL A 190 8.70 11.01 9.11
C VAL A 190 9.93 11.08 10.01
N LYS A 191 10.14 10.06 10.83
CA LYS A 191 11.29 10.01 11.74
C LYS A 191 12.62 10.09 10.99
N ARG A 192 12.76 9.38 9.86
CA ARG A 192 13.98 9.41 9.05
C ARG A 192 14.24 10.79 8.45
N VAL A 193 13.20 11.46 7.92
CA VAL A 193 13.32 12.82 7.38
C VAL A 193 13.76 13.81 8.45
N LEU A 194 13.10 13.77 9.61
CA LEU A 194 13.43 14.70 10.71
C LEU A 194 14.82 14.45 11.29
N GLN A 195 15.24 13.19 11.38
CA GLN A 195 16.60 12.85 11.81
C GLN A 195 17.64 13.32 10.79
N ASP A 196 17.40 13.15 9.50
CA ASP A 196 18.27 13.60 8.42
C ASP A 196 18.48 15.13 8.46
N PHE A 197 17.41 15.91 8.65
CA PHE A 197 17.54 17.35 8.85
C PHE A 197 18.41 17.70 10.05
N ILE A 198 18.23 17.01 11.20
CA ILE A 198 19.02 17.26 12.41
C ILE A 198 20.49 16.90 12.18
N ASP A 199 20.78 15.79 11.52
CA ASP A 199 22.13 15.33 11.21
C ASP A 199 22.89 16.33 10.30
N HIS A 200 22.15 17.08 9.46
CA HIS A 200 22.67 18.19 8.66
C HIS A 200 22.58 19.58 9.35
N SER A 201 22.43 19.60 10.68
CA SER A 201 22.35 20.84 11.48
C SER A 201 21.17 21.77 11.11
N ARG A 202 20.08 21.20 10.57
CA ARG A 202 18.83 21.89 10.26
C ARG A 202 17.85 21.70 11.42
N GLU A 203 17.93 22.56 12.44
CA GLU A 203 17.12 22.41 13.67
C GLU A 203 15.84 23.25 13.70
N ASN A 204 15.73 24.26 12.83
CA ASN A 204 14.50 25.04 12.67
C ASN A 204 13.64 24.39 11.59
N ILE A 205 12.91 23.34 11.96
CA ILE A 205 12.17 22.47 11.04
C ILE A 205 10.69 22.87 10.99
N GLY A 206 10.15 23.04 9.78
CA GLY A 206 8.74 23.27 9.54
C GLY A 206 8.05 22.07 8.87
N ILE A 207 6.74 22.02 8.98
CA ILE A 207 5.89 21.07 8.24
C ILE A 207 4.79 21.81 7.46
N LEU A 208 4.65 21.49 6.17
CA LEU A 208 3.49 21.88 5.36
C LEU A 208 2.59 20.67 5.16
N ILE A 209 1.34 20.78 5.62
CA ILE A 209 0.40 19.68 5.66
C ILE A 209 -1.01 20.12 5.29
N ALA A 210 -1.73 19.28 4.52
CA ALA A 210 -3.13 19.48 4.25
C ALA A 210 -3.99 18.80 5.33
N GLU A 211 -4.88 19.54 5.93
CA GLU A 211 -5.91 19.05 6.84
C GLU A 211 -7.27 19.16 6.14
N GLY A 212 -7.90 18.04 5.88
CA GLY A 212 -9.18 17.95 5.20
C GLY A 212 -10.25 17.28 6.05
N ARG A 213 -11.38 17.03 5.41
CA ARG A 213 -12.49 16.25 5.97
C ARG A 213 -12.82 15.10 5.01
N THR A 214 -13.46 14.08 5.53
CA THR A 214 -13.99 12.97 4.72
C THR A 214 -15.03 13.50 3.73
N SER A 215 -15.29 12.76 2.64
CA SER A 215 -16.17 13.21 1.55
C SER A 215 -17.63 13.43 1.98
N ASP A 216 -18.05 12.86 3.10
CA ASP A 216 -19.36 13.10 3.73
C ASP A 216 -19.35 14.26 4.75
N ASP A 217 -18.21 14.91 4.91
CA ASP A 217 -17.96 16.01 5.86
C ASP A 217 -18.22 15.67 7.35
N LEU A 218 -18.33 14.38 7.70
CA LEU A 218 -18.62 13.97 9.07
C LEU A 218 -17.37 13.98 9.95
N GLU A 219 -16.21 13.61 9.40
CA GLU A 219 -14.98 13.46 10.19
C GLU A 219 -13.84 14.33 9.65
N LYS A 220 -13.06 14.91 10.54
CA LYS A 220 -11.78 15.55 10.21
C LYS A 220 -10.75 14.46 9.92
N ILE A 221 -10.04 14.61 8.81
CA ILE A 221 -8.92 13.73 8.49
C ILE A 221 -7.72 14.13 9.33
N TYR A 222 -7.35 13.28 10.29
CA TYR A 222 -6.13 13.45 11.06
C TYR A 222 -4.96 12.78 10.33
N ASP A 223 -4.08 13.60 9.78
CA ASP A 223 -2.86 13.06 9.17
C ASP A 223 -1.86 12.68 10.27
N ARG A 224 -1.60 11.38 10.40
CA ARG A 224 -0.71 10.84 11.40
C ARG A 224 0.71 11.40 11.34
N ARG A 225 1.16 11.81 10.16
CA ARG A 225 2.47 12.42 9.97
C ARG A 225 2.66 13.71 10.79
N LEU A 226 1.59 14.45 11.06
CA LEU A 226 1.63 15.61 11.94
C LEU A 226 1.84 15.19 13.41
N VAL A 227 1.20 14.09 13.82
CA VAL A 227 1.37 13.55 15.19
C VAL A 227 2.81 13.07 15.36
N ASP A 228 3.34 12.33 14.39
CA ASP A 228 4.69 11.77 14.40
C ASP A 228 5.75 12.90 14.38
N TYR A 229 5.55 13.93 13.54
CA TYR A 229 6.38 15.15 13.52
C TYR A 229 6.43 15.83 14.88
N ARG A 230 5.26 16.09 15.50
CA ARG A 230 5.17 16.73 16.82
C ARG A 230 5.85 15.90 17.90
N HIS A 231 5.57 14.61 17.91
CA HIS A 231 6.13 13.68 18.89
C HIS A 231 7.65 13.62 18.80
N TYR A 232 8.16 13.44 17.58
CA TYR A 232 9.59 13.30 17.34
C TYR A 232 10.36 14.59 17.71
N LEU A 233 9.90 15.76 17.23
CA LEU A 233 10.60 17.02 17.55
C LEU A 233 10.47 17.43 19.02
N ARG A 234 9.38 17.08 19.71
CA ARG A 234 9.30 17.26 21.17
C ARG A 234 10.33 16.42 21.90
N SER A 235 10.55 15.18 21.49
CA SER A 235 11.57 14.31 22.10
C SER A 235 13.00 14.83 21.91
N LYS A 236 13.21 15.70 20.91
CA LYS A 236 14.48 16.36 20.61
C LYS A 236 14.56 17.80 21.13
N HIS A 237 13.51 18.30 21.79
CA HIS A 237 13.37 19.70 22.23
C HIS A 237 13.40 20.74 21.09
N LEU A 238 13.05 20.33 19.87
CA LEU A 238 13.06 21.17 18.65
C LEU A 238 11.66 21.56 18.14
N TYR A 239 10.59 21.10 18.77
CA TYR A 239 9.22 21.39 18.34
C TYR A 239 8.87 22.86 18.53
N ARG A 240 8.39 23.51 17.46
CA ARG A 240 7.85 24.87 17.44
C ARG A 240 6.45 24.84 16.81
N ALA A 241 5.45 25.31 17.57
CA ALA A 241 4.05 25.27 17.09
C ALA A 241 3.82 26.19 15.89
N GLU A 242 4.53 27.31 15.81
CA GLU A 242 4.49 28.28 14.73
C GLU A 242 5.01 27.73 13.39
N ASN A 243 5.79 26.65 13.41
CA ASN A 243 6.34 25.97 12.24
C ASN A 243 5.37 24.94 11.62
N VAL A 244 4.15 24.81 12.14
CA VAL A 244 3.11 23.94 11.57
C VAL A 244 2.24 24.77 10.63
N PHE A 245 2.36 24.49 9.33
CA PHE A 245 1.63 25.19 8.26
C PHE A 245 0.52 24.28 7.74
N SER A 246 -0.69 24.45 8.25
CA SER A 246 -1.87 23.69 7.85
C SER A 246 -2.62 24.43 6.74
N ILE A 247 -2.98 23.68 5.68
CA ILE A 247 -3.77 24.15 4.55
C ILE A 247 -4.99 23.26 4.34
N ALA A 248 -6.00 23.73 3.59
CA ALA A 248 -7.27 23.00 3.47
C ALA A 248 -7.27 21.96 2.33
N GLU A 249 -6.42 22.11 1.30
CA GLU A 249 -6.45 21.25 0.11
C GLU A 249 -5.05 20.84 -0.35
N VAL A 250 -5.00 19.74 -1.11
CA VAL A 250 -3.77 19.25 -1.73
C VAL A 250 -3.72 19.73 -3.18
N SER A 251 -3.02 20.85 -3.41
CA SER A 251 -2.76 21.37 -4.76
C SER A 251 -1.43 22.15 -4.79
N ARG A 252 -0.83 22.31 -5.98
CA ARG A 252 0.38 23.10 -6.17
C ARG A 252 0.15 24.56 -5.72
N LYS A 253 -1.02 25.13 -6.06
CA LYS A 253 -1.41 26.49 -5.66
C LYS A 253 -1.55 26.62 -4.14
N ALA A 254 -2.15 25.62 -3.49
CA ALA A 254 -2.30 25.64 -2.03
C ALA A 254 -0.93 25.52 -1.33
N GLY A 255 0.00 24.72 -1.88
CA GLY A 255 1.39 24.67 -1.42
C GLY A 255 2.09 26.02 -1.49
N TYR A 256 2.00 26.69 -2.64
CA TYR A 256 2.52 28.06 -2.82
C TYR A 256 1.96 29.05 -1.80
N ASN A 257 0.63 29.14 -1.72
CA ASN A 257 -0.05 30.09 -0.83
C ASN A 257 0.24 29.81 0.66
N GLY A 258 0.32 28.52 1.03
CA GLY A 258 0.65 28.12 2.39
C GLY A 258 2.03 28.59 2.81
N ILE A 259 3.04 28.38 1.95
CA ILE A 259 4.41 28.85 2.22
C ILE A 259 4.50 30.37 2.18
N GLN A 260 3.86 31.05 1.23
CA GLN A 260 3.81 32.51 1.18
C GLN A 260 3.26 33.10 2.48
N THR A 261 2.18 32.52 3.01
CA THR A 261 1.55 32.96 4.26
C THR A 261 2.49 32.75 5.44
N ALA A 262 3.11 31.57 5.53
CA ALA A 262 4.05 31.23 6.58
C ALA A 262 5.29 32.14 6.55
N TYR A 263 5.84 32.36 5.35
CA TYR A 263 7.03 33.22 5.16
C TYR A 263 6.76 34.66 5.56
N ARG A 264 5.60 35.21 5.16
CA ARG A 264 5.20 36.58 5.55
C ARG A 264 5.02 36.73 7.06
N LYS A 265 4.51 35.68 7.72
CA LYS A 265 4.29 35.67 9.17
C LYS A 265 5.58 35.57 9.97
N LEU A 266 6.52 34.71 9.55
CA LEU A 266 7.72 34.39 10.32
C LEU A 266 8.94 35.22 9.91
N GLY A 267 8.99 35.72 8.68
CA GLY A 267 10.12 36.50 8.19
C GLY A 267 11.45 35.79 8.36
N LYS A 268 12.36 36.41 9.12
CA LYS A 268 13.69 35.85 9.42
C LYS A 268 13.69 34.58 10.26
N ASP A 269 12.60 34.31 10.96
CA ASP A 269 12.44 33.11 11.79
C ASP A 269 11.83 31.93 11.01
N PHE A 270 11.63 32.08 9.67
CA PHE A 270 11.16 31.00 8.82
C PHE A 270 12.08 29.78 8.88
N PRO A 271 11.53 28.54 8.87
CA PRO A 271 12.30 27.31 8.95
C PRO A 271 13.42 27.19 7.91
N ASN A 272 14.56 26.62 8.29
CA ASN A 272 15.67 26.29 7.38
C ASN A 272 15.61 24.85 6.86
N ALA A 273 14.60 24.09 7.32
CA ALA A 273 14.22 22.78 6.77
C ALA A 273 12.70 22.68 6.73
N LEU A 274 12.16 22.12 5.65
CA LEU A 274 10.74 22.00 5.41
C LEU A 274 10.37 20.57 5.02
N PHE A 275 9.62 19.90 5.89
CA PHE A 275 8.96 18.64 5.56
C PHE A 275 7.58 18.93 4.94
N VAL A 276 7.34 18.43 3.72
CA VAL A 276 6.08 18.64 3.00
C VAL A 276 5.39 17.31 2.77
N THR A 277 4.13 17.19 3.18
CA THR A 277 3.44 15.89 3.21
C THR A 277 2.99 15.35 1.84
N SER A 278 3.26 16.05 0.74
CA SER A 278 3.11 15.52 -0.63
C SER A 278 3.97 16.26 -1.64
N ASP A 279 4.35 15.58 -2.72
CA ASP A 279 5.18 16.15 -3.78
C ASP A 279 4.50 17.33 -4.47
N ILE A 280 3.17 17.28 -4.69
CA ILE A 280 2.45 18.38 -5.35
C ILE A 280 2.43 19.66 -4.50
N LEU A 281 2.33 19.53 -3.18
CA LEU A 281 2.47 20.66 -2.26
C LEU A 281 3.90 21.20 -2.27
N ALA A 282 4.88 20.32 -2.33
CA ALA A 282 6.30 20.70 -2.39
C ALA A 282 6.64 21.44 -3.66
N LEU A 283 6.04 21.10 -4.82
CA LEU A 283 6.19 21.89 -6.05
C LEU A 283 5.72 23.33 -5.84
N GLY A 284 4.58 23.53 -5.16
CA GLY A 284 4.10 24.88 -4.85
C GLY A 284 5.06 25.64 -3.93
N ALA A 285 5.64 24.95 -2.94
CA ALA A 285 6.66 25.54 -2.08
C ALA A 285 7.91 25.96 -2.89
N LEU A 286 8.39 25.10 -3.80
CA LEU A 286 9.53 25.40 -4.68
C LEU A 286 9.25 26.59 -5.61
N ASP A 287 8.01 26.72 -6.14
CA ASP A 287 7.63 27.88 -6.95
C ASP A 287 7.79 29.17 -6.15
N PHE A 288 7.25 29.19 -4.92
CA PHE A 288 7.40 30.35 -4.03
C PHE A 288 8.86 30.68 -3.74
N PHE A 289 9.68 29.66 -3.43
CA PHE A 289 11.10 29.87 -3.16
C PHE A 289 11.85 30.40 -4.38
N THR A 290 11.55 29.87 -5.56
CA THR A 290 12.16 30.33 -6.82
C THR A 290 11.80 31.78 -7.12
N GLU A 291 10.54 32.18 -7.01
CA GLU A 291 10.06 33.54 -7.25
C GLU A 291 10.62 34.57 -6.27
N ASN A 292 10.98 34.14 -5.06
CA ASN A 292 11.54 35.01 -4.02
C ASN A 292 13.07 34.83 -3.84
N GLU A 293 13.75 34.19 -4.80
CA GLU A 293 15.20 33.99 -4.84
C GLU A 293 15.74 33.25 -3.60
N ILE A 294 14.88 32.44 -2.92
CA ILE A 294 15.26 31.61 -1.77
C ILE A 294 15.91 30.33 -2.28
N LYS A 295 17.16 30.11 -1.94
CA LYS A 295 17.96 28.97 -2.44
C LYS A 295 17.61 27.67 -1.73
N VAL A 296 17.23 26.64 -2.51
CA VAL A 296 17.01 25.27 -2.07
C VAL A 296 18.14 24.41 -2.60
N PRO A 297 18.86 23.65 -1.75
CA PRO A 297 18.67 23.44 -0.31
C PRO A 297 19.38 24.46 0.59
N GLN A 298 20.22 25.37 0.08
CA GLN A 298 21.20 26.14 0.87
C GLN A 298 20.52 26.96 2.00
N GLN A 299 19.43 27.65 1.70
CA GLN A 299 18.68 28.44 2.69
C GLN A 299 17.56 27.62 3.34
N VAL A 300 16.84 26.83 2.55
CA VAL A 300 15.76 25.96 3.02
C VAL A 300 15.91 24.57 2.38
N SER A 301 16.25 23.58 3.19
CA SER A 301 16.25 22.17 2.76
C SER A 301 14.81 21.65 2.70
N VAL A 302 14.41 21.01 1.59
CA VAL A 302 13.01 20.57 1.37
C VAL A 302 12.97 19.07 1.15
N VAL A 303 12.17 18.37 1.95
CA VAL A 303 11.87 16.95 1.75
C VAL A 303 10.37 16.76 1.65
N SER A 304 9.94 16.03 0.62
CA SER A 304 8.53 15.73 0.36
C SER A 304 8.14 14.30 0.73
N PHE A 305 6.94 13.89 0.36
CA PHE A 305 6.39 12.56 0.63
C PHE A 305 5.63 12.04 -0.59
N ASN A 306 5.72 10.77 -0.87
CA ASN A 306 5.14 9.88 -1.87
C ASN A 306 6.15 9.40 -2.92
N ASP A 307 7.15 10.20 -3.29
CA ASP A 307 8.12 9.94 -4.37
C ASP A 307 7.45 9.63 -5.70
N SER A 308 6.49 10.49 -6.08
CA SER A 308 5.84 10.44 -7.37
C SER A 308 6.75 10.96 -8.49
N GLN A 309 6.36 10.78 -9.75
CA GLN A 309 7.09 11.33 -10.89
C GLN A 309 7.31 12.86 -10.80
N LEU A 310 6.45 13.56 -10.07
CA LEU A 310 6.59 15.00 -9.82
C LEU A 310 7.88 15.31 -9.04
N ALA A 311 8.29 14.44 -8.12
CA ALA A 311 9.51 14.64 -7.34
C ALA A 311 10.77 14.57 -8.22
N GLU A 312 10.83 13.68 -9.19
CA GLU A 312 11.96 13.57 -10.12
C GLU A 312 12.07 14.74 -11.08
N THR A 313 10.92 15.27 -11.53
CA THR A 313 10.87 16.31 -12.56
C THR A 313 10.91 17.73 -12.01
N ALA A 314 10.82 17.90 -10.69
CA ALA A 314 10.95 19.18 -10.00
C ALA A 314 12.33 19.84 -10.23
N LYS A 315 12.41 21.15 -10.00
CA LYS A 315 13.66 21.92 -10.06
C LYS A 315 13.75 22.85 -8.84
N PRO A 316 14.70 22.57 -7.92
CA PRO A 316 15.55 21.36 -7.85
C PRO A 316 14.70 20.08 -7.70
N SER A 317 15.25 18.93 -8.14
CA SER A 317 14.59 17.64 -7.97
C SER A 317 14.40 17.33 -6.49
N LEU A 318 13.19 16.82 -6.12
CA LEU A 318 12.76 16.68 -4.72
C LEU A 318 13.31 15.40 -4.09
N THR A 319 14.02 15.52 -2.99
CA THR A 319 14.15 14.44 -2.01
C THR A 319 12.79 14.11 -1.45
N SER A 320 12.40 12.84 -1.49
CA SER A 320 11.04 12.44 -1.11
C SER A 320 11.03 11.09 -0.40
N VAL A 321 10.12 10.93 0.55
CA VAL A 321 9.83 9.63 1.16
C VAL A 321 9.06 8.79 0.15
N LYS A 322 9.65 7.67 -0.25
CA LYS A 322 9.06 6.74 -1.21
C LYS A 322 8.06 5.82 -0.56
N VAL A 323 6.84 5.82 -1.10
CA VAL A 323 5.77 4.87 -0.80
C VAL A 323 5.62 3.91 -1.96
N ASP A 324 5.76 2.61 -1.73
CA ASP A 324 5.61 1.59 -2.78
C ASP A 324 4.12 1.30 -3.05
N LEU A 325 3.49 2.17 -3.84
CA LEU A 325 2.06 2.06 -4.19
C LEU A 325 1.72 0.77 -4.94
N PRO A 326 2.53 0.30 -5.91
CA PRO A 326 2.32 -1.00 -6.55
C PRO A 326 2.32 -2.16 -5.55
N LEU A 327 3.21 -2.16 -4.56
CA LEU A 327 3.24 -3.19 -3.52
C LEU A 327 2.02 -3.09 -2.59
N MET A 328 1.62 -1.89 -2.19
CA MET A 328 0.39 -1.67 -1.41
C MET A 328 -0.84 -2.22 -2.15
N ALA A 329 -0.99 -1.89 -3.43
CA ALA A 329 -2.07 -2.39 -4.27
C ALA A 329 -2.06 -3.92 -4.38
N LYS A 330 -0.88 -4.51 -4.63
CA LYS A 330 -0.70 -5.96 -4.70
C LYS A 330 -1.12 -6.64 -3.40
N ARG A 331 -0.68 -6.13 -2.24
CA ARG A 331 -1.03 -6.69 -0.94
C ARG A 331 -2.53 -6.55 -0.63
N GLY A 332 -3.14 -5.42 -1.01
CA GLY A 332 -4.59 -5.24 -0.87
C GLY A 332 -5.40 -6.22 -1.73
N VAL A 333 -4.96 -6.47 -2.96
CA VAL A 333 -5.58 -7.48 -3.84
C VAL A 333 -5.42 -8.89 -3.26
N GLU A 334 -4.21 -9.28 -2.84
CA GLU A 334 -3.95 -10.58 -2.23
C GLU A 334 -4.83 -10.80 -0.98
N MET A 335 -4.90 -9.82 -0.10
CA MET A 335 -5.73 -9.84 1.12
C MET A 335 -7.22 -9.96 0.80
N LEU A 336 -7.73 -9.20 -0.19
CA LEU A 336 -9.11 -9.32 -0.63
C LEU A 336 -9.44 -10.73 -1.15
N LEU A 337 -8.54 -11.31 -1.93
CA LEU A 337 -8.75 -12.65 -2.48
C LEU A 337 -8.75 -13.73 -1.39
N GLN A 338 -7.97 -13.56 -0.33
CA GLN A 338 -8.02 -14.43 0.85
C GLN A 338 -9.39 -14.33 1.53
N ILE A 339 -9.91 -13.12 1.75
CA ILE A 339 -11.25 -12.90 2.34
C ILE A 339 -12.35 -13.55 1.47
N ILE A 340 -12.31 -13.38 0.15
CA ILE A 340 -13.30 -13.98 -0.78
C ILE A 340 -13.28 -15.51 -0.73
N THR A 341 -12.13 -16.11 -0.47
CA THR A 341 -11.99 -17.57 -0.39
C THR A 341 -12.29 -18.14 0.99
N ALA A 342 -12.69 -17.32 1.94
CA ALA A 342 -12.96 -17.67 3.35
C ALA A 342 -11.72 -18.23 4.08
N ASP A 343 -10.53 -17.82 3.65
CA ASP A 343 -9.28 -18.20 4.31
C ASP A 343 -8.85 -17.18 5.39
N ALA A 344 -9.68 -16.15 5.70
CA ALA A 344 -9.41 -15.13 6.71
C ALA A 344 -10.64 -14.91 7.61
N ASP A 345 -10.48 -15.22 8.91
CA ASP A 345 -11.53 -15.09 9.93
C ASP A 345 -11.40 -13.79 10.75
N VAL A 346 -10.24 -13.13 10.70
CA VAL A 346 -9.92 -11.94 11.50
C VAL A 346 -9.43 -10.83 10.57
N ALA A 347 -9.81 -9.60 10.87
CA ALA A 347 -9.32 -8.44 10.13
C ALA A 347 -7.80 -8.24 10.39
N GLU A 348 -7.04 -8.01 9.32
CA GLU A 348 -5.60 -7.86 9.36
C GLU A 348 -5.15 -6.50 8.84
N ARG A 349 -4.04 -6.01 9.37
CA ARG A 349 -3.36 -4.82 8.83
C ARG A 349 -1.97 -5.17 8.33
N THR A 350 -1.72 -4.94 7.06
CA THR A 350 -0.37 -4.99 6.47
C THR A 350 0.23 -3.59 6.40
N ILE A 351 1.43 -3.42 6.94
CA ILE A 351 2.18 -2.16 6.90
C ILE A 351 3.33 -2.30 5.91
N ILE A 352 3.38 -1.44 4.90
CA ILE A 352 4.45 -1.41 3.90
C ILE A 352 5.50 -0.37 4.32
N GLY A 353 6.75 -0.80 4.43
CA GLY A 353 7.87 0.07 4.79
C GLY A 353 8.09 1.19 3.75
N THR A 354 8.67 2.29 4.21
CA THR A 354 9.06 3.44 3.37
C THR A 354 10.58 3.56 3.27
N SER A 355 11.06 4.23 2.22
CA SER A 355 12.47 4.60 2.04
C SER A 355 12.57 6.09 1.67
N ILE A 356 13.78 6.65 1.60
CA ILE A 356 13.97 8.03 1.12
C ILE A 356 14.74 7.97 -0.20
N SER A 357 14.25 8.69 -1.20
CA SER A 357 14.96 8.96 -2.45
C SER A 357 15.61 10.34 -2.32
N PHE A 358 16.91 10.37 -2.03
CA PHE A 358 17.67 11.61 -1.92
C PHE A 358 17.91 12.24 -3.29
N ARG A 359 17.73 13.58 -3.39
CA ARG A 359 17.90 14.39 -4.60
C ARG A 359 18.41 15.80 -4.23
N GLU A 360 18.25 16.76 -5.14
CA GLU A 360 18.88 18.10 -5.06
C GLU A 360 18.22 19.03 -4.03
N SER A 361 16.99 18.76 -3.56
CA SER A 361 16.23 19.68 -2.69
C SER A 361 16.59 19.58 -1.20
N SER A 362 17.40 18.63 -0.82
CA SER A 362 17.96 18.49 0.53
C SER A 362 19.47 18.29 0.52
N ASP A 363 20.09 18.46 1.69
CA ASP A 363 21.54 18.27 1.88
C ASP A 363 21.95 16.82 1.79
#